data_1a446d9665d71fb5936160014ff6239f
#
_entry.id   1a446d9665d71fb5936160014ff6239f
#
_cell.length_a   1.000
_cell.length_b   1.000
_cell.length_c   1.000
_cell.angle_alpha   90.00
_cell.angle_beta   90.00
_cell.angle_gamma   90.00
#
_symmetry.space_group_name_H-M   'P 1'
#
loop_
_entity.id
_entity.type
_entity.pdbx_description
1 polymer ?
#
loop_
_entity_poly.entity_id
_entity_poly.type
_entity_poly.pdbx_seq_one_letter_code
_entity_poly.pdbx_strand_id
1 'polypeptide(L)'
;MDRDLARGALLGLLGGLCAAGAMSLAHRIVRDSTLKPEAAEPRTDDATVKVASPIMRLAGVHLTEENKALAGNVVHYAFGALVGAVYGAVAEIVPRATAAAGLPFGVAVWLGAHVIAVPALDLAEPPTRRPVDKEAEEFGLHLIYGMTTELVRRLLR
;
A
#
# COMPACT_ATOMS: atom_id res chain seq x y z
N MET A 1 2.11 -1.41 -32.37
CA MET A 1 1.64 -1.98 -31.09
C MET A 1 0.89 -0.84 -30.41
N ASP A 2 -0.43 -0.87 -30.50
CA ASP A 2 -1.25 0.15 -29.86
C ASP A 2 -1.10 0.03 -28.34
N ARG A 3 -0.69 1.13 -27.73
CA ARG A 3 -0.52 1.21 -26.27
C ARG A 3 -1.90 1.38 -25.67
N ASP A 4 -2.45 0.30 -25.17
CA ASP A 4 -3.76 0.33 -24.52
C ASP A 4 -3.62 0.71 -23.04
N LEU A 5 -3.64 2.02 -22.78
CA LEU A 5 -3.53 2.57 -21.44
C LEU A 5 -4.65 2.09 -20.51
N ALA A 6 -5.86 1.95 -21.05
CA ALA A 6 -7.02 1.51 -20.27
C ALA A 6 -6.84 0.05 -19.83
N ARG A 7 -6.38 -0.81 -20.75
CA ARG A 7 -6.05 -2.19 -20.43
C ARG A 7 -4.91 -2.26 -19.42
N GLY A 8 -3.84 -1.48 -19.63
CA GLY A 8 -2.71 -1.41 -18.70
C GLY A 8 -3.16 -0.98 -17.30
N ALA A 9 -3.99 0.06 -17.22
CA ALA A 9 -4.55 0.52 -15.95
C ALA A 9 -5.41 -0.55 -15.26
N LEU A 10 -6.27 -1.26 -16.01
CA LEU A 10 -7.10 -2.33 -15.46
C LEU A 10 -6.25 -3.49 -14.92
N LEU A 11 -5.25 -3.93 -15.66
CA LEU A 11 -4.34 -4.99 -15.23
C LEU A 11 -3.51 -4.56 -14.01
N GLY A 12 -3.08 -3.31 -13.99
CA GLY A 12 -2.39 -2.73 -12.85
C GLY A 12 -3.29 -2.57 -11.62
N LEU A 13 -4.56 -2.23 -11.80
CA LEU A 13 -5.55 -2.17 -10.72
C LEU A 13 -5.72 -3.54 -10.05
N LEU A 14 -5.92 -4.58 -10.84
CA LEU A 14 -6.04 -5.95 -10.34
C LEU A 14 -4.74 -6.40 -9.65
N GLY A 15 -3.59 -6.07 -10.26
CA GLY A 15 -2.28 -6.32 -9.68
C GLY A 15 -2.09 -5.63 -8.32
N GLY A 16 -2.44 -4.34 -8.23
CA GLY A 16 -2.34 -3.56 -7.01
C GLY A 16 -3.29 -4.05 -5.90
N LEU A 17 -4.49 -4.49 -6.27
CA LEU A 17 -5.43 -5.10 -5.33
C LEU A 17 -4.87 -6.40 -4.74
N CYS A 18 -4.37 -7.31 -5.59
CA CYS A 18 -3.71 -8.54 -5.15
C CYS A 18 -2.48 -8.24 -4.29
N ALA A 19 -1.70 -7.21 -4.67
CA ALA A 19 -0.49 -6.81 -3.96
C ALA A 19 -0.79 -6.24 -2.58
N ALA A 20 -1.87 -5.46 -2.41
CA ALA A 20 -2.34 -5.02 -1.10
C ALA A 20 -2.70 -6.21 -0.20
N GLY A 21 -3.32 -7.25 -0.76
CA GLY A 21 -3.58 -8.51 -0.05
C GLY A 21 -2.31 -9.25 0.35
N ALA A 22 -1.33 -9.36 -0.55
CA ALA A 22 -0.05 -10.00 -0.28
C ALA A 22 0.73 -9.23 0.81
N MET A 23 0.74 -7.90 0.75
CA MET A 23 1.34 -7.03 1.77
C MET A 23 0.69 -7.23 3.14
N SER A 24 -0.66 -7.26 3.20
CA SER A 24 -1.40 -7.51 4.44
C SER A 24 -1.10 -8.89 5.02
N LEU A 25 -0.96 -9.92 4.17
CA LEU A 25 -0.62 -11.27 4.61
C LEU A 25 0.82 -11.33 5.14
N ALA A 26 1.78 -10.74 4.43
CA ALA A 26 3.17 -10.68 4.85
C ALA A 26 3.31 -9.97 6.20
N HIS A 27 2.63 -8.83 6.38
CA HIS A 27 2.61 -8.10 7.65
C HIS A 27 2.09 -8.98 8.81
N ARG A 28 1.01 -9.75 8.59
CA ARG A 28 0.49 -10.69 9.60
C ARG A 28 1.52 -11.77 9.95
N ILE A 29 2.17 -12.37 8.94
CA ILE A 29 3.18 -13.41 9.16
C ILE A 29 4.35 -12.87 9.98
N VAL A 30 4.86 -11.69 9.65
CA VAL A 30 5.96 -11.04 10.40
C VAL A 30 5.54 -10.79 11.83
N ARG A 31 4.36 -10.21 12.06
CA ARG A 31 3.84 -9.94 13.40
C ARG A 31 3.67 -11.21 14.23
N ASP A 32 3.09 -12.27 13.64
CA ASP A 32 2.83 -13.51 14.35
C ASP A 32 4.13 -14.32 14.62
N SER A 33 5.20 -14.06 13.84
CA SER A 33 6.54 -14.67 14.03
C SER A 33 7.39 -13.94 15.07
N THR A 34 7.07 -12.70 15.39
CA THR A 34 7.77 -11.93 16.43
C THR A 34 7.23 -12.31 17.81
N LEU A 35 7.98 -13.15 18.55
CA LEU A 35 7.64 -13.60 19.91
C LEU A 35 7.74 -12.46 20.98
N LYS A 36 7.95 -11.24 20.59
CA LYS A 36 7.85 -10.10 21.51
C LYS A 36 6.38 -9.80 21.75
N PRO A 37 5.87 -9.88 22.99
CA PRO A 37 4.61 -9.26 23.33
C PRO A 37 4.75 -7.80 22.92
N GLU A 38 4.00 -7.38 21.92
CA GLU A 38 3.86 -5.96 21.62
C GLU A 38 3.35 -5.33 22.91
N ALA A 39 4.23 -4.63 23.63
CA ALA A 39 3.79 -3.85 24.78
C ALA A 39 2.61 -3.05 24.28
N ALA A 40 1.50 -3.07 25.03
CA ALA A 40 0.27 -2.42 24.64
C ALA A 40 0.53 -0.90 24.51
N GLU A 41 1.16 -0.53 23.40
CA GLU A 41 1.25 0.87 23.00
C GLU A 41 -0.18 1.35 22.77
N PRO A 42 -0.51 2.59 23.21
CA PRO A 42 -1.80 3.17 22.90
C PRO A 42 -1.99 3.05 21.38
N ARG A 43 -3.03 2.34 20.96
CA ARG A 43 -3.37 2.19 19.55
C ARG A 43 -3.64 3.57 18.97
N THR A 44 -2.60 4.20 18.46
CA THR A 44 -2.79 5.36 17.59
C THR A 44 -3.46 4.86 16.30
N ASP A 45 -4.51 5.55 15.88
CA ASP A 45 -5.17 5.21 14.63
C ASP A 45 -4.14 5.15 13.51
N ASP A 46 -4.12 4.04 12.79
CA ASP A 46 -3.28 3.83 11.61
C ASP A 46 -3.54 4.93 10.56
N ALA A 47 -2.53 5.26 9.74
CA ALA A 47 -2.64 6.28 8.69
C ALA A 47 -3.86 6.06 7.79
N THR A 48 -4.19 4.82 7.46
CA THR A 48 -5.37 4.46 6.67
C THR A 48 -6.68 4.77 7.38
N VAL A 49 -6.75 4.59 8.71
CA VAL A 49 -7.92 4.95 9.53
C VAL A 49 -8.05 6.46 9.61
N LYS A 50 -6.94 7.20 9.75
CA LYS A 50 -6.96 8.67 9.74
C LYS A 50 -7.46 9.24 8.41
N VAL A 51 -7.15 8.59 7.28
CA VAL A 51 -7.72 8.94 5.97
C VAL A 51 -9.20 8.57 5.88
N ALA A 52 -9.59 7.40 6.38
CA ALA A 52 -10.98 6.95 6.36
C ALA A 52 -11.91 7.86 7.17
N SER A 53 -11.46 8.34 8.32
CA SER A 53 -12.28 9.09 9.28
C SER A 53 -12.99 10.33 8.70
N PRO A 54 -12.32 11.25 8.00
CA PRO A 54 -12.99 12.40 7.40
C PRO A 54 -13.93 12.00 6.26
N ILE A 55 -13.58 10.97 5.47
CA ILE A 55 -14.40 10.48 4.35
C ILE A 55 -15.72 9.92 4.89
N MET A 56 -15.64 9.06 5.90
CA MET A 56 -16.82 8.45 6.53
C MET A 56 -17.70 9.49 7.22
N ARG A 57 -17.09 10.49 7.87
CA ARG A 57 -17.83 11.60 8.48
C ARG A 57 -18.59 12.44 7.45
N LEU A 58 -18.02 12.69 6.27
CA LEU A 58 -18.72 13.36 5.16
C LEU A 58 -19.90 12.54 4.64
N ALA A 59 -19.80 11.20 4.71
CA ALA A 59 -20.89 10.29 4.38
C ALA A 59 -21.93 10.12 5.52
N GLY A 60 -21.81 10.87 6.62
CA GLY A 60 -22.70 10.78 7.79
C GLY A 60 -22.46 9.55 8.68
N VAL A 61 -21.33 8.85 8.50
CA VAL A 61 -20.98 7.66 9.27
C VAL A 61 -19.89 7.99 10.28
N HIS A 62 -20.14 7.69 11.55
CA HIS A 62 -19.12 7.78 12.61
C HIS A 62 -18.36 6.46 12.72
N LEU A 63 -17.02 6.52 12.69
CA LEU A 63 -16.19 5.36 12.93
C LEU A 63 -16.24 4.98 14.42
N THR A 64 -16.60 3.73 14.68
CA THR A 64 -16.52 3.09 16.00
C THR A 64 -15.27 2.22 16.07
N GLU A 65 -14.83 1.80 17.24
CA GLU A 65 -13.68 0.89 17.40
C GLU A 65 -13.88 -0.44 16.61
N GLU A 66 -15.12 -0.86 16.43
CA GLU A 66 -15.47 -2.09 15.73
C GLU A 66 -15.29 -1.97 14.20
N ASN A 67 -15.54 -0.77 13.63
CA ASN A 67 -15.50 -0.58 12.17
C ASN A 67 -14.25 0.14 11.66
N LYS A 68 -13.41 0.69 12.55
CA LYS A 68 -12.14 1.35 12.19
C LYS A 68 -11.22 0.45 11.37
N ALA A 69 -11.03 -0.79 11.81
CA ALA A 69 -10.17 -1.74 11.10
C ALA A 69 -10.67 -2.03 9.69
N LEU A 70 -11.99 -2.18 9.52
CA LEU A 70 -12.59 -2.38 8.20
C LEU A 70 -12.39 -1.14 7.31
N ALA A 71 -12.65 0.05 7.85
CA ALA A 71 -12.49 1.30 7.12
C ALA A 71 -11.03 1.53 6.70
N GLY A 72 -10.06 1.28 7.58
CA GLY A 72 -8.64 1.32 7.27
C GLY A 72 -8.25 0.34 6.16
N ASN A 73 -8.76 -0.90 6.24
CA ASN A 73 -8.53 -1.89 5.19
C ASN A 73 -9.10 -1.46 3.84
N VAL A 74 -10.31 -0.91 3.80
CA VAL A 74 -10.91 -0.40 2.56
C VAL A 74 -10.02 0.68 1.94
N VAL A 75 -9.52 1.64 2.73
CA VAL A 75 -8.59 2.67 2.24
C VAL A 75 -7.30 2.04 1.73
N HIS A 76 -6.71 1.08 2.46
CA HIS A 76 -5.49 0.40 2.05
C HIS A 76 -5.65 -0.30 0.69
N TYR A 77 -6.70 -1.10 0.51
CA TYR A 77 -6.95 -1.82 -0.73
C TYR A 77 -7.31 -0.87 -1.88
N ALA A 78 -8.12 0.16 -1.63
CA ALA A 78 -8.48 1.16 -2.63
C ALA A 78 -7.25 1.94 -3.10
N PHE A 79 -6.40 2.38 -2.18
CA PHE A 79 -5.14 3.04 -2.49
C PHE A 79 -4.21 2.12 -3.29
N GLY A 80 -4.02 0.87 -2.85
CA GLY A 80 -3.21 -0.11 -3.57
C GLY A 80 -3.72 -0.35 -4.99
N ALA A 81 -5.03 -0.52 -5.17
CA ALA A 81 -5.64 -0.68 -6.49
C ALA A 81 -5.40 0.55 -7.40
N LEU A 82 -5.60 1.77 -6.86
CA LEU A 82 -5.41 3.02 -7.61
C LEU A 82 -3.96 3.22 -8.04
N VAL A 83 -3.02 3.05 -7.13
CA VAL A 83 -1.58 3.19 -7.41
C VAL A 83 -1.12 2.11 -8.38
N GLY A 84 -1.63 0.89 -8.26
CA GLY A 84 -1.42 -0.18 -9.23
C GLY A 84 -1.96 0.16 -10.62
N ALA A 85 -3.15 0.79 -10.71
CA ALA A 85 -3.71 1.23 -11.99
C ALA A 85 -2.82 2.27 -12.69
N VAL A 86 -2.33 3.26 -11.94
CA VAL A 86 -1.37 4.25 -12.45
C VAL A 86 -0.11 3.56 -12.96
N TYR A 87 0.45 2.64 -12.17
CA TYR A 87 1.61 1.85 -12.58
C TYR A 87 1.37 1.08 -13.88
N GLY A 88 0.24 0.38 -13.98
CA GLY A 88 -0.10 -0.40 -15.16
C GLY A 88 -0.23 0.45 -16.42
N ALA A 89 -0.84 1.65 -16.32
CA ALA A 89 -0.88 2.61 -17.43
C ALA A 89 0.52 3.11 -17.81
N VAL A 90 1.36 3.46 -16.83
CA VAL A 90 2.75 3.88 -17.05
C VAL A 90 3.57 2.78 -17.71
N ALA A 91 3.39 1.53 -17.32
CA ALA A 91 4.09 0.37 -17.87
C ALA A 91 3.82 0.17 -19.38
N GLU A 92 2.68 0.63 -19.91
CA GLU A 92 2.38 0.60 -21.35
C GLU A 92 3.14 1.70 -22.12
N ILE A 93 3.47 2.81 -21.46
CA ILE A 93 4.19 3.92 -22.09
C ILE A 93 5.71 3.76 -21.90
N VAL A 94 6.12 3.35 -20.72
CA VAL A 94 7.51 3.26 -20.27
C VAL A 94 7.83 1.82 -19.89
N PRO A 95 8.23 0.95 -20.86
CA PRO A 95 8.52 -0.46 -20.56
C PRO A 95 9.60 -0.67 -19.49
N ARG A 96 10.53 0.29 -19.35
CA ARG A 96 11.56 0.26 -18.30
C ARG A 96 11.00 0.34 -16.88
N ALA A 97 9.78 0.85 -16.69
CA ALA A 97 9.11 0.88 -15.39
C ALA A 97 8.89 -0.55 -14.83
N THR A 98 8.82 -1.56 -15.70
CA THR A 98 8.62 -2.97 -15.31
C THR A 98 9.92 -3.72 -15.02
N ALA A 99 11.07 -3.01 -15.01
CA ALA A 99 12.37 -3.60 -14.74
C ALA A 99 12.41 -4.23 -13.34
N ALA A 100 13.31 -5.21 -13.18
CA ALA A 100 13.53 -5.89 -11.90
C ALA A 100 12.22 -6.36 -11.23
N ALA A 101 11.27 -6.88 -12.04
CA ALA A 101 9.99 -7.41 -11.57
C ALA A 101 9.16 -6.44 -10.70
N GLY A 102 9.21 -5.13 -10.98
CA GLY A 102 8.44 -4.12 -10.26
C GLY A 102 9.08 -3.61 -8.96
N LEU A 103 10.29 -4.04 -8.61
CA LEU A 103 10.99 -3.54 -7.42
C LEU A 103 11.13 -2.01 -7.41
N PRO A 104 11.54 -1.33 -8.51
CA PRO A 104 11.61 0.14 -8.53
C PRO A 104 10.26 0.80 -8.26
N PHE A 105 9.17 0.17 -8.69
CA PHE A 105 7.82 0.65 -8.39
C PHE A 105 7.52 0.55 -6.90
N GLY A 106 7.83 -0.58 -6.25
CA GLY A 106 7.67 -0.74 -4.81
C GLY A 106 8.46 0.32 -4.01
N VAL A 107 9.71 0.58 -4.42
CA VAL A 107 10.54 1.66 -3.83
C VAL A 107 9.89 3.03 -4.05
N ALA A 108 9.37 3.31 -5.24
CA ALA A 108 8.73 4.59 -5.54
C ALA A 108 7.46 4.80 -4.69
N VAL A 109 6.67 3.75 -4.48
CA VAL A 109 5.47 3.82 -3.62
C VAL A 109 5.87 4.03 -2.16
N TRP A 110 6.91 3.32 -1.67
CA TRP A 110 7.42 3.52 -0.33
C TRP A 110 7.90 4.96 -0.10
N LEU A 111 8.71 5.49 -1.01
CA LEU A 111 9.20 6.88 -0.92
C LEU A 111 8.05 7.89 -1.01
N GLY A 112 7.19 7.75 -2.02
CA GLY A 112 6.12 8.72 -2.30
C GLY A 112 5.02 8.71 -1.26
N ALA A 113 4.54 7.54 -0.87
CA ALA A 113 3.45 7.41 0.08
C ALA A 113 3.94 7.42 1.52
N HIS A 114 4.80 6.43 1.90
CA HIS A 114 5.17 6.21 3.29
C HIS A 114 6.14 7.27 3.83
N VAL A 115 7.17 7.65 3.04
CA VAL A 115 8.20 8.59 3.50
C VAL A 115 7.77 10.06 3.33
N ILE A 116 7.01 10.37 2.27
CA ILE A 116 6.68 11.77 1.94
C ILE A 116 5.22 12.09 2.28
N ALA A 117 4.24 11.44 1.65
CA ALA A 117 2.85 11.86 1.74
C ALA A 117 2.27 11.65 3.14
N VAL A 118 2.51 10.52 3.77
CA VAL A 118 1.97 10.18 5.09
C VAL A 118 2.44 11.17 6.16
N PRO A 119 3.73 11.50 6.31
CA PRO A 119 4.18 12.53 7.24
C PRO A 119 3.76 13.95 6.84
N ALA A 120 3.78 14.29 5.55
CA ALA A 120 3.40 15.62 5.08
C ALA A 120 1.91 15.94 5.35
N LEU A 121 1.07 14.91 5.42
CA LEU A 121 -0.34 15.02 5.76
C LEU A 121 -0.64 14.79 7.26
N ASP A 122 0.40 14.70 8.09
CA ASP A 122 0.30 14.43 9.53
C ASP A 122 -0.49 13.14 9.88
N LEU A 123 -0.42 12.15 8.98
CA LEU A 123 -1.09 10.87 9.16
C LEU A 123 -0.31 9.91 10.06
N ALA A 124 1.03 9.99 10.03
CA ALA A 124 1.92 9.25 10.91
C ALA A 124 3.25 9.98 11.12
N GLU A 125 4.03 9.54 12.11
CA GLU A 125 5.37 10.06 12.34
C GLU A 125 6.30 9.78 11.15
N PRO A 126 7.25 10.71 10.88
CA PRO A 126 8.21 10.51 9.81
C PRO A 126 9.15 9.33 10.12
N PRO A 127 9.66 8.62 9.09
CA PRO A 127 10.54 7.47 9.24
C PRO A 127 11.77 7.73 10.14
N THR A 128 12.25 8.97 10.17
CA THR A 128 13.41 9.37 10.98
C THR A 128 13.18 9.31 12.50
N ARG A 129 11.92 9.20 12.93
CA ARG A 129 11.53 9.09 14.34
C ARG A 129 11.08 7.68 14.73
N ARG A 130 11.00 6.77 13.76
CA ARG A 130 10.55 5.40 13.97
C ARG A 130 11.73 4.43 14.12
N PRO A 131 11.57 3.30 14.84
CA PRO A 131 12.61 2.27 14.94
C PRO A 131 13.02 1.73 13.56
N VAL A 132 14.32 1.50 13.37
CA VAL A 132 14.88 1.06 12.06
C VAL A 132 14.33 -0.30 11.62
N ASP A 133 14.08 -1.21 12.56
CA ASP A 133 13.48 -2.51 12.27
C ASP A 133 12.05 -2.38 11.70
N LYS A 134 11.25 -1.46 12.22
CA LYS A 134 9.91 -1.17 11.70
C LYS A 134 9.98 -0.54 10.31
N GLU A 135 10.90 0.37 10.08
CA GLU A 135 11.09 0.97 8.74
C GLU A 135 11.60 -0.05 7.72
N ALA A 136 12.47 -0.97 8.13
CA ALA A 136 12.93 -2.06 7.27
C ALA A 136 11.78 -3.02 6.92
N GLU A 137 10.90 -3.31 7.87
CA GLU A 137 9.67 -4.08 7.64
C GLU A 137 8.78 -3.39 6.61
N GLU A 138 8.46 -2.11 6.82
CA GLU A 138 7.63 -1.32 5.90
C GLU A 138 8.23 -1.25 4.50
N PHE A 139 9.53 -1.04 4.39
CA PHE A 139 10.23 -1.08 3.11
C PHE A 139 10.09 -2.44 2.43
N GLY A 140 10.31 -3.54 3.16
CA GLY A 140 10.15 -4.91 2.64
C GLY A 140 8.73 -5.19 2.16
N LEU A 141 7.72 -4.73 2.89
CA LEU A 141 6.31 -4.85 2.51
C LEU A 141 6.00 -4.12 1.19
N HIS A 142 6.59 -2.94 0.97
CA HIS A 142 6.42 -2.20 -0.27
C HIS A 142 7.15 -2.87 -1.46
N LEU A 143 8.28 -3.55 -1.22
CA LEU A 143 8.91 -4.38 -2.26
C LEU A 143 8.01 -5.55 -2.65
N ILE A 144 7.38 -6.23 -1.69
CA ILE A 144 6.37 -7.28 -1.95
C ILE A 144 5.22 -6.71 -2.77
N TYR A 145 4.72 -5.52 -2.43
CA TYR A 145 3.68 -4.83 -3.18
C TYR A 145 4.08 -4.61 -4.64
N GLY A 146 5.25 -4.03 -4.89
CA GLY A 146 5.72 -3.76 -6.24
C GLY A 146 5.90 -5.02 -7.08
N MET A 147 6.52 -6.04 -6.53
CA MET A 147 6.73 -7.33 -7.20
C MET A 147 5.41 -8.03 -7.51
N THR A 148 4.50 -8.10 -6.56
CA THR A 148 3.21 -8.76 -6.75
C THR A 148 2.37 -8.03 -7.80
N THR A 149 2.35 -6.69 -7.78
CA THR A 149 1.64 -5.89 -8.78
C THR A 149 2.13 -6.22 -10.19
N GLU A 150 3.45 -6.24 -10.39
CA GLU A 150 4.02 -6.54 -11.71
C GLU A 150 3.83 -7.99 -12.11
N LEU A 151 3.97 -8.93 -11.19
CA LEU A 151 3.76 -10.35 -11.47
C LEU A 151 2.33 -10.61 -11.95
N VAL A 152 1.33 -10.12 -11.20
CA VAL A 152 -0.09 -10.28 -11.57
C VAL A 152 -0.38 -9.60 -12.91
N ARG A 153 0.13 -8.37 -13.13
CA ARG A 153 0.00 -7.67 -14.40
C ARG A 153 0.54 -8.48 -15.58
N ARG A 154 1.70 -9.14 -15.41
CA ARG A 154 2.29 -9.99 -16.45
C ARG A 154 1.48 -11.26 -16.72
N LEU A 155 0.98 -11.89 -15.67
CA LEU A 155 0.19 -13.12 -15.78
C LEU A 155 -1.15 -12.90 -16.49
N LEU A 156 -1.72 -11.69 -16.37
CA LEU A 156 -3.00 -11.33 -16.98
C LEU A 156 -2.86 -10.66 -18.37
N ARG A 157 -1.65 -10.35 -18.82
CA ARG A 157 -1.37 -9.67 -20.09
C ARG A 157 -1.47 -10.62 -21.29
#